data_6953be569449a1f22af8c263a2a05284
#
_entry.id   6953be569449a1f22af8c263a2a05284
#
_cell.length_a   1.000
_cell.length_b   1.000
_cell.length_c   1.000
_cell.angle_alpha   90.00
_cell.angle_beta   90.00
_cell.angle_gamma   90.00
#
_symmetry.space_group_name_H-M   'P 1'
#
loop_
_entity.id
_entity.type
_entity.pdbx_description
1 polymer ?
#
loop_
_entity_poly.entity_id
_entity_poly.type
_entity_poly.pdbx_seq_one_letter_code
_entity_poly.pdbx_strand_id
1 'polypeptide(L)'
;MFDQAVNINLKKSDKFQCEVIGEQLRFSIRMHQSTLKKASKVFGFNFPKNIGEVEIIDKTLCMCLGPDEWIIISEPELKLQFDEIFSRLSGYLTISITDISNRNIGFILRGSEVQKYINSGCPLDLDLKSFPVGKSSRTVFESVSILLFRESERSFRVECWRSFSSYLTNFFERIAKTND
;
A
#
# COMPACT_ATOMS: atom_id res chain seq x y z
N MET A 1 -23.70 -7.22 -2.37
CA MET A 1 -23.45 -8.48 -1.66
C MET A 1 -22.00 -8.89 -1.92
N PHE A 2 -21.05 -8.22 -1.26
CA PHE A 2 -19.59 -8.45 -1.42
C PHE A 2 -18.91 -8.34 -0.05
N ASP A 3 -19.47 -9.05 0.91
CA ASP A 3 -18.94 -9.09 2.27
C ASP A 3 -18.51 -10.52 2.60
N GLN A 4 -17.47 -11.00 1.89
CA GLN A 4 -16.64 -12.04 2.45
C GLN A 4 -15.47 -11.34 3.14
N ALA A 5 -15.63 -11.12 4.45
CA ALA A 5 -14.51 -10.83 5.30
C ALA A 5 -13.45 -11.90 5.04
N VAL A 6 -12.33 -11.52 4.46
CA VAL A 6 -11.21 -12.43 4.24
C VAL A 6 -10.59 -12.68 5.60
N ASN A 7 -11.07 -13.69 6.30
CA ASN A 7 -10.49 -14.17 7.56
C ASN A 7 -9.26 -15.01 7.23
N ILE A 8 -8.08 -14.45 7.39
CA ILE A 8 -6.84 -15.21 7.33
C ILE A 8 -6.60 -15.80 8.73
N ASN A 9 -6.71 -17.12 8.83
CA ASN A 9 -6.38 -17.87 10.03
C ASN A 9 -5.03 -18.57 9.83
N LEU A 10 -3.95 -17.77 9.59
CA LEU A 10 -2.61 -18.32 9.57
C LEU A 10 -2.19 -18.69 10.99
N LYS A 11 -1.66 -19.92 11.16
CA LYS A 11 -0.89 -20.25 12.36
C LYS A 11 0.16 -19.17 12.54
N LYS A 12 0.14 -18.45 13.67
CA LYS A 12 1.14 -17.45 14.00
C LYS A 12 2.46 -18.18 14.22
N SER A 13 3.36 -18.13 13.26
CA SER A 13 4.75 -18.53 13.46
C SER A 13 5.60 -17.26 13.53
N ASP A 14 6.71 -17.31 14.27
CA ASP A 14 7.66 -16.18 14.33
C ASP A 14 8.36 -15.95 12.98
N LYS A 15 8.34 -16.93 12.08
CA LYS A 15 8.95 -16.86 10.77
C LYS A 15 8.12 -16.06 9.78
N PHE A 16 6.78 -16.28 9.77
CA PHE A 16 5.88 -15.63 8.85
C PHE A 16 4.46 -15.48 9.43
N GLN A 17 3.92 -14.30 9.31
CA GLN A 17 2.55 -13.95 9.67
C GLN A 17 1.94 -13.11 8.56
N CYS A 18 0.67 -13.30 8.30
CA CYS A 18 -0.11 -12.48 7.37
C CYS A 18 -1.40 -12.04 8.04
N GLU A 19 -1.69 -10.76 7.96
CA GLU A 19 -2.87 -10.13 8.53
C GLU A 19 -3.56 -9.28 7.45
N VAL A 20 -4.87 -9.39 7.33
CA VAL A 20 -5.66 -8.48 6.48
C VAL A 20 -5.84 -7.17 7.21
N ILE A 21 -5.54 -6.06 6.53
CA ILE A 21 -5.79 -4.73 7.06
C ILE A 21 -7.28 -4.44 6.93
N GLY A 22 -7.87 -3.90 8.00
CA GLY A 22 -9.24 -3.45 8.01
C GLY A 22 -9.56 -2.36 6.99
N GLU A 23 -10.71 -1.74 7.11
CA GLU A 23 -11.10 -0.62 6.24
C GLU A 23 -10.10 0.52 6.33
N GLN A 24 -9.73 1.05 5.17
CA GLN A 24 -8.87 2.22 5.03
C GLN A 24 -9.31 3.06 3.84
N LEU A 25 -9.09 4.35 3.94
CA LEU A 25 -9.19 5.27 2.82
C LEU A 25 -8.04 5.04 1.85
N ARG A 26 -8.32 5.04 0.56
CA ARG A 26 -7.31 4.94 -0.49
C ARG A 26 -7.68 5.87 -1.63
N PHE A 27 -6.77 6.79 -1.94
CA PHE A 27 -6.96 7.74 -3.02
C PHE A 27 -5.84 7.63 -4.04
N SER A 28 -6.20 7.43 -5.30
CA SER A 28 -5.26 7.56 -6.42
C SER A 28 -5.21 9.02 -6.83
N ILE A 29 -4.02 9.62 -6.79
CA ILE A 29 -3.78 11.02 -7.13
C ILE A 29 -2.97 11.09 -8.41
N ARG A 30 -3.45 11.89 -9.36
CA ARG A 30 -2.71 12.21 -10.59
C ARG A 30 -2.55 13.72 -10.71
N MET A 31 -1.31 14.18 -10.88
CA MET A 31 -1.00 15.59 -11.10
C MET A 31 0.37 15.76 -11.74
N HIS A 32 0.57 16.86 -12.44
CA HIS A 32 1.89 17.19 -12.95
C HIS A 32 2.84 17.62 -11.81
N GLN A 33 4.13 17.31 -11.93
CA GLN A 33 5.13 17.61 -10.88
C GLN A 33 5.21 19.11 -10.53
N SER A 34 4.95 20.01 -11.48
CA SER A 34 4.89 21.45 -11.19
C SER A 34 3.77 21.85 -10.21
N THR A 35 2.78 20.98 -10.02
CA THR A 35 1.65 21.18 -9.11
C THR A 35 1.98 20.75 -7.68
N LEU A 36 3.00 19.90 -7.48
CA LEU A 36 3.35 19.29 -6.18
C LEU A 36 3.44 20.31 -5.04
N LYS A 37 4.17 21.41 -5.24
CA LYS A 37 4.37 22.42 -4.19
C LYS A 37 3.05 23.04 -3.72
N LYS A 38 2.13 23.30 -4.66
CA LYS A 38 0.79 23.86 -4.35
C LYS A 38 -0.10 22.81 -3.70
N ALA A 39 -0.09 21.57 -4.21
CA ALA A 39 -0.82 20.45 -3.64
C ALA A 39 -0.34 20.18 -2.20
N SER A 40 0.97 20.08 -1.96
CA SER A 40 1.54 19.90 -0.62
C SER A 40 1.05 20.94 0.38
N LYS A 41 0.94 22.20 -0.05
CA LYS A 41 0.42 23.28 0.82
C LYS A 41 -1.03 23.07 1.21
N VAL A 42 -1.87 22.55 0.30
CA VAL A 42 -3.30 22.31 0.57
C VAL A 42 -3.51 21.04 1.39
N PHE A 43 -2.75 19.99 1.10
CA PHE A 43 -2.80 18.72 1.85
C PHE A 43 -2.19 18.83 3.25
N GLY A 44 -1.30 19.82 3.50
CA GLY A 44 -0.60 19.99 4.77
C GLY A 44 0.60 19.07 4.96
N PHE A 45 1.03 18.35 3.92
CA PHE A 45 2.22 17.49 3.93
C PHE A 45 2.94 17.48 2.57
N ASN A 46 4.19 17.02 2.55
CA ASN A 46 4.97 16.96 1.32
C ASN A 46 4.65 15.68 0.55
N PHE A 47 4.38 15.82 -0.75
CA PHE A 47 4.35 14.66 -1.63
C PHE A 47 5.77 14.20 -1.95
N PRO A 48 6.07 12.88 -1.83
CA PRO A 48 7.36 12.34 -2.25
C PRO A 48 7.59 12.59 -3.74
N LYS A 49 8.85 12.88 -4.12
CA LYS A 49 9.19 13.30 -5.49
C LYS A 49 9.70 12.18 -6.36
N ASN A 50 10.38 11.22 -5.76
CA ASN A 50 10.98 10.13 -6.51
C ASN A 50 10.11 8.87 -6.41
N ILE A 51 10.06 8.11 -7.51
CA ILE A 51 9.30 6.86 -7.56
C ILE A 51 9.81 5.90 -6.49
N GLY A 52 8.88 5.35 -5.73
CA GLY A 52 9.15 4.42 -4.63
C GLY A 52 9.42 5.09 -3.28
N GLU A 53 9.54 6.42 -3.21
CA GLU A 53 9.58 7.15 -1.94
C GLU A 53 8.21 7.14 -1.28
N VAL A 54 8.22 7.14 0.04
CA VAL A 54 7.02 7.15 0.89
C VAL A 54 7.17 8.24 1.93
N GLU A 55 6.16 9.07 2.06
CA GLU A 55 5.99 10.00 3.18
C GLU A 55 4.98 9.41 4.15
N ILE A 56 5.34 9.40 5.43
CA ILE A 56 4.49 8.90 6.52
C ILE A 56 4.12 10.08 7.39
N ILE A 57 2.83 10.39 7.45
CA ILE A 57 2.29 11.50 8.22
C ILE A 57 1.22 10.96 9.16
N ASP A 58 1.52 10.86 10.45
CA ASP A 58 0.64 10.29 11.46
C ASP A 58 0.04 8.94 10.99
N LYS A 59 -1.26 8.93 10.66
CA LYS A 59 -2.01 7.77 10.20
C LYS A 59 -2.18 7.72 8.66
N THR A 60 -1.35 8.46 7.93
CA THR A 60 -1.44 8.58 6.47
C THR A 60 -0.13 8.20 5.81
N LEU A 61 -0.20 7.38 4.79
CA LEU A 61 0.90 7.04 3.88
C LEU A 61 0.68 7.73 2.55
N CYS A 62 1.69 8.41 2.03
CA CYS A 62 1.70 8.94 0.67
C CYS A 62 2.88 8.33 -0.09
N MET A 63 2.62 7.59 -1.15
CA MET A 63 3.63 6.88 -1.93
C MET A 63 3.68 7.43 -3.36
N CYS A 64 4.88 7.71 -3.88
CA CYS A 64 5.07 8.08 -5.28
C CYS A 64 5.18 6.80 -6.14
N LEU A 65 4.23 6.59 -7.03
CA LEU A 65 4.14 5.39 -7.87
C LEU A 65 4.58 5.61 -9.32
N GLY A 66 4.71 6.86 -9.72
CA GLY A 66 5.09 7.26 -11.07
C GLY A 66 5.42 8.74 -11.13
N PRO A 67 5.84 9.25 -12.29
CA PRO A 67 6.23 10.65 -12.45
C PRO A 67 5.08 11.65 -12.21
N ASP A 68 3.86 11.18 -12.31
CA ASP A 68 2.62 11.96 -12.17
C ASP A 68 1.59 11.26 -11.29
N GLU A 69 1.99 10.21 -10.54
CA GLU A 69 1.07 9.35 -9.82
C GLU A 69 1.49 9.11 -8.38
N TRP A 70 0.53 9.29 -7.46
CA TRP A 70 0.65 8.99 -6.04
C TRP A 70 -0.54 8.18 -5.56
N ILE A 71 -0.33 7.42 -4.50
CA ILE A 71 -1.42 6.84 -3.70
C ILE A 71 -1.34 7.39 -2.29
N ILE A 72 -2.50 7.77 -1.76
CA ILE A 72 -2.67 8.10 -0.34
C ILE A 72 -3.47 6.98 0.29
N ILE A 73 -2.97 6.46 1.42
CA ILE A 73 -3.66 5.46 2.25
C ILE A 73 -3.77 6.02 3.65
N SER A 74 -4.96 6.00 4.23
CA SER A 74 -5.21 6.62 5.53
C SER A 74 -6.32 5.89 6.31
N GLU A 75 -6.42 6.21 7.59
CA GLU A 75 -7.46 5.67 8.45
C GLU A 75 -8.85 6.27 8.10
N PRO A 76 -9.94 5.49 8.28
CA PRO A 76 -11.29 5.91 7.91
C PRO A 76 -11.77 7.19 8.60
N GLU A 77 -11.30 7.44 9.83
CA GLU A 77 -11.67 8.61 10.63
C GLU A 77 -11.28 9.94 9.98
N LEU A 78 -10.29 9.92 9.07
CA LEU A 78 -9.81 11.11 8.38
C LEU A 78 -10.63 11.46 7.12
N LYS A 79 -11.73 10.74 6.85
CA LYS A 79 -12.56 10.94 5.65
C LYS A 79 -13.02 12.39 5.49
N LEU A 80 -13.56 12.99 6.53
CA LEU A 80 -14.05 14.38 6.49
C LEU A 80 -12.93 15.37 6.18
N GLN A 81 -11.74 15.17 6.75
CA GLN A 81 -10.58 16.01 6.47
C GLN A 81 -10.17 15.93 4.99
N PHE A 82 -10.15 14.72 4.42
CA PHE A 82 -9.86 14.56 3.00
C PHE A 82 -10.93 15.18 2.10
N ASP A 83 -12.20 15.06 2.43
CA ASP A 83 -13.29 15.68 1.68
C ASP A 83 -13.17 17.21 1.67
N GLU A 84 -12.79 17.84 2.79
CA GLU A 84 -12.49 19.27 2.85
C GLU A 84 -11.28 19.65 1.98
N ILE A 85 -10.20 18.86 2.04
CA ILE A 85 -9.00 19.08 1.21
C ILE A 85 -9.38 19.02 -0.27
N PHE A 86 -10.14 18.00 -0.68
CA PHE A 86 -10.54 17.80 -2.07
C PHE A 86 -11.47 18.92 -2.56
N SER A 87 -12.36 19.40 -1.71
CA SER A 87 -13.20 20.56 -2.02
C SER A 87 -12.37 21.82 -2.30
N ARG A 88 -11.32 22.07 -1.52
CA ARG A 88 -10.39 23.21 -1.72
C ARG A 88 -9.56 23.10 -2.98
N LEU A 89 -9.29 21.88 -3.44
CA LEU A 89 -8.52 21.62 -4.66
C LEU A 89 -9.36 21.76 -5.93
N SER A 90 -10.66 21.53 -5.83
CA SER A 90 -11.59 21.60 -6.95
C SER A 90 -11.58 23.00 -7.61
N GLY A 91 -11.26 23.02 -8.90
CA GLY A 91 -11.15 24.27 -9.67
C GLY A 91 -9.90 25.13 -9.40
N TYR A 92 -9.08 24.76 -8.40
CA TYR A 92 -7.86 25.50 -8.06
C TYR A 92 -6.59 24.90 -8.68
N LEU A 93 -6.52 23.58 -8.77
CA LEU A 93 -5.37 22.86 -9.35
C LEU A 93 -5.84 21.83 -10.38
N THR A 94 -4.98 21.61 -11.39
CA THR A 94 -5.13 20.48 -12.32
C THR A 94 -4.64 19.21 -11.63
N ILE A 95 -5.56 18.53 -10.97
CA ILE A 95 -5.33 17.29 -10.21
C ILE A 95 -6.52 16.35 -10.41
N SER A 96 -6.25 15.07 -10.56
CA SER A 96 -7.26 14.02 -10.53
C SER A 96 -7.14 13.26 -9.22
N ILE A 97 -8.27 13.08 -8.54
CA ILE A 97 -8.38 12.34 -7.29
C ILE A 97 -9.48 11.31 -7.47
N THR A 98 -9.11 10.05 -7.30
CA THR A 98 -10.06 8.94 -7.41
C THR A 98 -10.07 8.15 -6.11
N ASP A 99 -11.24 8.03 -5.48
CA ASP A 99 -11.43 7.15 -4.33
C ASP A 99 -11.41 5.68 -4.82
N ILE A 100 -10.43 4.94 -4.30
CA ILE A 100 -10.22 3.53 -4.61
C ILE A 100 -10.29 2.65 -3.35
N SER A 101 -10.86 3.17 -2.25
CA SER A 101 -10.94 2.50 -0.96
C SER A 101 -11.63 1.14 -1.06
N ASN A 102 -12.71 1.05 -1.83
CA ASN A 102 -13.44 -0.20 -2.04
C ASN A 102 -12.81 -1.13 -3.08
N ARG A 103 -11.95 -0.60 -3.96
CA ARG A 103 -11.28 -1.38 -5.00
C ARG A 103 -10.11 -2.19 -4.45
N ASN A 104 -9.38 -1.62 -3.49
CA ASN A 104 -8.16 -2.19 -2.96
C ASN A 104 -8.35 -2.80 -1.57
N ILE A 105 -7.48 -3.73 -1.24
CA ILE A 105 -7.34 -4.34 0.08
C ILE A 105 -5.86 -4.44 0.43
N GLY A 106 -5.54 -4.29 1.71
CA GLY A 106 -4.19 -4.37 2.23
C GLY A 106 -3.95 -5.60 3.09
N PHE A 107 -2.70 -6.06 3.09
CA PHE A 107 -2.18 -7.11 3.95
C PHE A 107 -0.91 -6.62 4.63
N ILE A 108 -0.69 -7.01 5.87
CA ILE A 108 0.60 -6.90 6.54
C ILE A 108 1.23 -8.28 6.61
N LEU A 109 2.44 -8.39 6.06
CA LEU A 109 3.27 -9.58 6.12
C LEU A 109 4.43 -9.32 7.08
N ARG A 110 4.59 -10.15 8.11
CA ARG A 110 5.61 -9.98 9.15
C ARG A 110 6.31 -11.30 9.45
N GLY A 111 7.53 -11.20 9.98
CA GLY A 111 8.26 -12.35 10.51
C GLY A 111 9.76 -12.30 10.23
N SER A 112 10.51 -13.19 10.89
CA SER A 112 11.98 -13.26 10.75
C SER A 112 12.43 -13.70 9.36
N GLU A 113 11.59 -14.45 8.62
CA GLU A 113 11.87 -14.95 7.27
C GLU A 113 10.93 -14.33 6.21
N VAL A 114 10.23 -13.22 6.53
CA VAL A 114 9.19 -12.62 5.67
C VAL A 114 9.67 -12.34 4.25
N GLN A 115 10.92 -11.91 4.07
CA GLN A 115 11.52 -11.66 2.74
C GLN A 115 11.55 -12.94 1.88
N LYS A 116 11.95 -14.07 2.47
CA LYS A 116 12.00 -15.38 1.79
C LYS A 116 10.60 -15.79 1.30
N TYR A 117 9.59 -15.58 2.16
CA TYR A 117 8.21 -15.89 1.80
C TYR A 117 7.68 -14.98 0.69
N ILE A 118 7.98 -13.69 0.74
CA ILE A 118 7.59 -12.75 -0.32
C ILE A 118 8.32 -13.10 -1.63
N ASN A 119 9.62 -13.42 -1.59
CA ASN A 119 10.39 -13.78 -2.78
C ASN A 119 9.98 -15.11 -3.42
N SER A 120 9.13 -15.92 -2.76
CA SER A 120 8.56 -17.11 -3.41
C SER A 120 7.58 -16.78 -4.54
N GLY A 121 7.06 -15.56 -4.58
CA GLY A 121 6.13 -15.10 -5.63
C GLY A 121 6.45 -13.70 -6.18
N CYS A 122 7.33 -12.93 -5.53
CA CYS A 122 7.71 -11.58 -5.93
C CYS A 122 9.13 -11.57 -6.51
N PRO A 123 9.35 -11.03 -7.72
CA PRO A 123 10.65 -11.04 -8.39
C PRO A 123 11.61 -9.95 -7.91
N LEU A 124 11.19 -9.07 -7.00
CA LEU A 124 12.05 -8.00 -6.49
C LEU A 124 13.15 -8.55 -5.57
N ASP A 125 14.34 -7.98 -5.68
CA ASP A 125 15.37 -8.15 -4.66
C ASP A 125 14.97 -7.35 -3.41
N LEU A 126 14.65 -8.08 -2.34
CA LEU A 126 14.21 -7.52 -1.07
C LEU A 126 15.34 -7.39 -0.04
N ASP A 127 16.61 -7.52 -0.45
CA ASP A 127 17.73 -7.15 0.42
C ASP A 127 17.60 -5.69 0.87
N LEU A 128 18.03 -5.39 2.10
CA LEU A 128 17.91 -4.03 2.67
C LEU A 128 18.64 -2.96 1.85
N LYS A 129 19.67 -3.34 1.08
CA LYS A 129 20.39 -2.42 0.20
C LYS A 129 19.59 -2.08 -1.06
N SER A 130 18.86 -3.06 -1.60
CA SER A 130 18.07 -2.91 -2.83
C SER A 130 16.68 -2.35 -2.55
N PHE A 131 16.06 -2.79 -1.44
CA PHE A 131 14.72 -2.41 -1.02
C PHE A 131 14.72 -2.01 0.47
N PRO A 132 15.25 -0.82 0.83
CA PRO A 132 15.36 -0.37 2.20
C PRO A 132 13.99 -0.11 2.86
N VAL A 133 13.98 0.03 4.19
CA VAL A 133 12.82 0.48 4.95
C VAL A 133 12.37 1.85 4.42
N GLY A 134 11.06 2.04 4.29
CA GLY A 134 10.47 3.24 3.68
C GLY A 134 10.38 3.19 2.15
N LYS A 135 10.83 2.12 1.50
CA LYS A 135 10.71 1.93 0.05
C LYS A 135 9.39 1.30 -0.33
N SER A 136 8.79 1.80 -1.41
CA SER A 136 7.64 1.17 -2.06
C SER A 136 7.92 0.85 -3.52
N SER A 137 7.20 -0.11 -4.09
CA SER A 137 7.26 -0.43 -5.52
C SER A 137 5.99 -1.10 -5.99
N ARG A 138 5.55 -0.75 -7.20
CA ARG A 138 4.64 -1.60 -7.96
C ARG A 138 5.41 -2.81 -8.48
N THR A 139 4.85 -3.98 -8.26
CA THR A 139 5.43 -5.25 -8.71
C THR A 139 4.32 -6.28 -8.90
N VAL A 140 4.70 -7.53 -9.03
CA VAL A 140 3.76 -8.65 -9.07
C VAL A 140 4.03 -9.62 -7.93
N PHE A 141 2.99 -10.31 -7.53
CA PHE A 141 3.08 -11.50 -6.70
C PHE A 141 2.52 -12.65 -7.54
N GLU A 142 3.39 -13.51 -8.07
CA GLU A 142 3.09 -14.39 -9.22
C GLU A 142 2.49 -13.57 -10.39
N SER A 143 1.19 -13.72 -10.67
CA SER A 143 0.48 -13.01 -11.74
C SER A 143 -0.34 -11.81 -11.26
N VAL A 144 -0.39 -11.56 -9.95
CA VAL A 144 -1.20 -10.49 -9.37
C VAL A 144 -0.38 -9.21 -9.22
N SER A 145 -0.84 -8.12 -9.84
CA SER A 145 -0.24 -6.80 -9.60
C SER A 145 -0.48 -6.34 -8.17
N ILE A 146 0.61 -5.98 -7.50
CA ILE A 146 0.61 -5.49 -6.13
C ILE A 146 1.37 -4.18 -6.00
N LEU A 147 1.07 -3.44 -4.94
CA LEU A 147 1.95 -2.42 -4.40
C LEU A 147 2.59 -2.98 -3.13
N LEU A 148 3.91 -3.06 -3.13
CA LEU A 148 4.70 -3.51 -1.99
C LEU A 148 5.35 -2.31 -1.31
N PHE A 149 5.24 -2.24 0.02
CA PHE A 149 5.89 -1.23 0.85
C PHE A 149 6.59 -1.90 2.03
N ARG A 150 7.86 -1.57 2.27
CA ARG A 150 8.60 -2.06 3.42
C ARG A 150 8.43 -1.12 4.59
N GLU A 151 7.63 -1.54 5.58
CA GLU A 151 7.36 -0.75 6.80
C GLU A 151 8.52 -0.83 7.82
N SER A 152 9.16 -1.99 7.90
CA SER A 152 10.33 -2.23 8.76
C SER A 152 11.20 -3.34 8.15
N GLU A 153 12.30 -3.69 8.82
CA GLU A 153 13.16 -4.79 8.37
C GLU A 153 12.38 -6.11 8.21
N ARG A 154 11.38 -6.34 9.06
CA ARG A 154 10.60 -7.59 9.14
C ARG A 154 9.12 -7.40 8.92
N SER A 155 8.69 -6.28 8.33
CA SER A 155 7.30 -5.98 8.04
C SER A 155 7.15 -5.35 6.67
N PHE A 156 6.22 -5.90 5.89
CA PHE A 156 5.83 -5.41 4.58
C PHE A 156 4.33 -5.24 4.49
N ARG A 157 3.91 -4.16 3.86
CA ARG A 157 2.54 -3.96 3.42
C ARG A 157 2.42 -4.36 1.96
N VAL A 158 1.36 -5.11 1.66
CA VAL A 158 0.96 -5.49 0.30
C VAL A 158 -0.43 -4.95 0.04
N GLU A 159 -0.58 -4.17 -1.03
CA GLU A 159 -1.87 -3.71 -1.51
C GLU A 159 -2.20 -4.37 -2.85
N CYS A 160 -3.40 -4.86 -3.02
CA CYS A 160 -3.88 -5.42 -4.29
C CYS A 160 -5.34 -5.05 -4.55
N TRP A 161 -5.83 -5.37 -5.74
CA TRP A 161 -7.26 -5.27 -5.99
C TRP A 161 -8.01 -6.33 -5.18
N ARG A 162 -9.14 -5.93 -4.62
CA ARG A 162 -9.99 -6.80 -3.79
C ARG A 162 -10.37 -8.10 -4.48
N SER A 163 -10.54 -8.09 -5.79
CA SER A 163 -10.84 -9.31 -6.58
C SER A 163 -9.75 -10.39 -6.49
N PHE A 164 -8.51 -10.01 -6.15
CA PHE A 164 -7.39 -10.95 -6.00
C PHE A 164 -7.12 -11.34 -4.54
N SER A 165 -7.89 -10.80 -3.58
CA SER A 165 -7.65 -11.02 -2.16
C SER A 165 -7.66 -12.50 -1.78
N SER A 166 -8.67 -13.27 -2.22
CA SER A 166 -8.77 -14.70 -1.94
C SER A 166 -7.61 -15.50 -2.53
N TYR A 167 -7.16 -15.12 -3.72
CA TYR A 167 -6.00 -15.77 -4.36
C TYR A 167 -4.74 -15.56 -3.51
N LEU A 168 -4.44 -14.31 -3.14
CA LEU A 168 -3.26 -13.99 -2.34
C LEU A 168 -3.33 -14.62 -0.94
N THR A 169 -4.51 -14.61 -0.31
CA THR A 169 -4.72 -15.26 0.98
C THR A 169 -4.37 -16.75 0.92
N ASN A 170 -4.95 -17.47 -0.05
CA ASN A 170 -4.69 -18.88 -0.23
C ASN A 170 -3.21 -19.17 -0.54
N PHE A 171 -2.56 -18.27 -1.29
CA PHE A 171 -1.14 -18.38 -1.56
C PHE A 171 -0.31 -18.23 -0.28
N PHE A 172 -0.55 -17.18 0.51
CA PHE A 172 0.15 -16.96 1.77
C PHE A 172 -0.06 -18.10 2.77
N GLU A 173 -1.27 -18.65 2.85
CA GLU A 173 -1.55 -19.83 3.67
C GLU A 173 -0.77 -21.07 3.21
N ARG A 174 -0.68 -21.29 1.90
CA ARG A 174 0.05 -22.44 1.35
C ARG A 174 1.53 -22.35 1.65
N ILE A 175 2.17 -21.20 1.38
CA ILE A 175 3.61 -21.02 1.62
C ILE A 175 3.96 -21.08 3.11
N ALA A 176 3.09 -20.57 3.99
CA ALA A 176 3.27 -20.69 5.43
C ALA A 176 3.29 -22.15 5.90
N LYS A 177 2.42 -23.00 5.34
CA LYS A 177 2.36 -24.44 5.68
C LYS A 177 3.51 -25.27 5.12
N THR A 178 4.10 -24.86 4.01
CA THR A 178 5.15 -25.64 3.32
C THR A 178 6.53 -25.45 3.97
N ASN A 179 6.71 -24.41 4.75
CA ASN A 179 8.00 -24.04 5.35
C ASN A 179 8.04 -24.20 6.88
N ASP A 180 7.02 -24.80 7.49
CA ASP A 180 7.02 -25.32 8.87
C ASP A 180 7.58 -26.75 8.88
#